data_1d2a7449cda4e085aa87364baec546c1
#
_entry.id   1d2a7449cda4e085aa87364baec546c1
#
_cell.length_a   1.000
_cell.length_b   1.000
_cell.length_c   1.000
_cell.angle_alpha   90.00
_cell.angle_beta   90.00
_cell.angle_gamma   90.00
#
_symmetry.space_group_name_H-M   'P 1'
#
loop_
_entity.id
_entity.type
_entity.pdbx_description
1 polymer ?
#
loop_
_entity_poly.entity_id
_entity_poly.type
_entity_poly.pdbx_seq_one_letter_code
_entity_poly.pdbx_strand_id
1 'polypeptide(L)'
;YGVGGVLLFMAGIVGATVLACHSELAQMPATLMRPKAPRAGARVLLERVPAIWNRLKFLNKVTVRNLFRYKKRLFMTVGGIMSCTALILCGFAIKDSIADLEPKQYDNIYLYDLLAVFEEEDNTAMLEELAADANIADYVNLRIESVKLINMEGRSEKVQLMAVPQDAAFADYIRLETPEDTIAKLEDGGVLVTQNAANLHGLEIGDSVYVQNLDLVQREAKVAGIVRNYMGNSVYMTAALYESLFEEYQPNGVLAHMSLACTDHSAYVDALIDNDSVISAVSKADLKENFGFELVNALVLLITAMAGGLAFVVLFTLAHTNISERVRELSTIKVLGFYDGEVHQYVNKETLILTLVGILLGLPLGRFISGFLTAALNMPSIYFAVYVAPASYAISAGLTFSFALLVNLLTNRTLNRIDMVEALKSVE
;
A
#
# COMPACT_ATOMS: atom_id res chain seq x y z
N TYR A 1 -3.69 -20.26 8.57
CA TYR A 1 -4.24 -18.90 8.39
C TYR A 1 -5.76 -18.96 8.12
N GLY A 2 -6.29 -19.82 7.23
CA GLY A 2 -7.72 -19.89 6.91
C GLY A 2 -8.63 -20.19 8.12
N VAL A 3 -8.28 -21.17 8.94
CA VAL A 3 -9.03 -21.53 10.15
C VAL A 3 -9.00 -20.37 11.16
N GLY A 4 -7.85 -19.69 11.32
CA GLY A 4 -7.74 -18.51 12.20
C GLY A 4 -8.62 -17.35 11.76
N GLY A 5 -8.71 -17.09 10.45
CA GLY A 5 -9.60 -16.09 9.87
C GLY A 5 -11.09 -16.41 10.13
N VAL A 6 -11.51 -17.65 9.92
CA VAL A 6 -12.89 -18.09 10.19
C VAL A 6 -13.24 -17.95 11.67
N LEU A 7 -12.34 -18.37 12.57
CA LEU A 7 -12.55 -18.23 14.02
C LEU A 7 -12.66 -16.77 14.46
N LEU A 8 -11.82 -15.89 13.91
CA LEU A 8 -11.85 -14.45 14.19
C LEU A 8 -13.15 -13.81 13.70
N PHE A 9 -13.62 -14.18 12.52
CA PHE A 9 -14.92 -13.74 11.98
C PHE A 9 -16.09 -14.24 12.83
N MET A 10 -16.11 -15.52 13.19
CA MET A 10 -17.12 -16.09 14.06
C MET A 10 -17.13 -15.41 15.43
N ALA A 11 -15.98 -15.20 16.06
CA ALA A 11 -15.87 -14.50 17.33
C ALA A 11 -16.40 -13.06 17.24
N GLY A 12 -16.11 -12.35 16.14
CA GLY A 12 -16.64 -11.01 15.89
C GLY A 12 -18.16 -10.98 15.75
N ILE A 13 -18.74 -11.86 14.93
CA ILE A 13 -20.19 -11.92 14.69
C ILE A 13 -20.93 -12.37 15.96
N VAL A 14 -20.49 -13.46 16.58
CA VAL A 14 -21.10 -13.98 17.81
C VAL A 14 -20.95 -12.98 18.95
N GLY A 15 -19.77 -12.38 19.11
CA GLY A 15 -19.51 -11.35 20.12
C GLY A 15 -20.42 -10.11 19.95
N ALA A 16 -20.53 -9.60 18.75
CA ALA A 16 -21.42 -8.47 18.43
C ALA A 16 -22.89 -8.81 18.69
N THR A 17 -23.32 -10.02 18.30
CA THR A 17 -24.70 -10.48 18.51
C THR A 17 -25.02 -10.64 19.99
N VAL A 18 -24.13 -11.28 20.77
CA VAL A 18 -24.27 -11.44 22.21
C VAL A 18 -24.34 -10.09 22.94
N LEU A 19 -23.44 -9.15 22.58
CA LEU A 19 -23.44 -7.80 23.17
C LEU A 19 -24.73 -7.03 22.85
N ALA A 20 -25.22 -7.12 21.62
CA ALA A 20 -26.47 -6.49 21.20
C ALA A 20 -27.67 -7.10 21.92
N CYS A 21 -27.79 -8.42 21.94
CA CYS A 21 -28.88 -9.13 22.61
C CYS A 21 -28.87 -8.91 24.13
N HIS A 22 -27.68 -8.97 24.76
CA HIS A 22 -27.57 -8.76 26.20
C HIS A 22 -28.05 -7.36 26.61
N SER A 23 -27.75 -6.33 25.81
CA SER A 23 -28.16 -4.95 26.08
C SER A 23 -29.68 -4.75 26.00
N GLU A 24 -30.39 -5.52 25.16
CA GLU A 24 -31.86 -5.47 25.04
C GLU A 24 -32.54 -6.40 26.04
N LEU A 25 -32.03 -7.61 26.27
CA LEU A 25 -32.58 -8.59 27.22
C LEU A 25 -32.39 -8.19 28.67
N ALA A 26 -31.41 -7.35 28.99
CA ALA A 26 -31.20 -6.81 30.34
C ALA A 26 -32.24 -5.76 30.74
N GLN A 27 -33.12 -5.30 29.82
CA GLN A 27 -34.17 -4.36 30.11
C GLN A 27 -35.40 -5.09 30.67
N MET A 28 -36.12 -4.46 31.61
CA MET A 28 -37.37 -5.03 32.13
C MET A 28 -38.42 -5.17 31.00
N PRO A 29 -39.16 -6.31 30.92
CA PRO A 29 -40.15 -6.53 29.86
C PRO A 29 -41.19 -5.39 29.74
N ALA A 30 -41.59 -4.79 30.86
CA ALA A 30 -42.54 -3.67 30.89
C ALA A 30 -41.98 -2.39 30.21
N THR A 31 -40.67 -2.20 30.18
CA THR A 31 -40.04 -1.04 29.50
C THR A 31 -39.89 -1.27 28.01
N LEU A 32 -39.76 -2.53 27.57
CA LEU A 32 -39.73 -2.91 26.17
C LEU A 32 -41.07 -2.76 25.46
N MET A 33 -42.19 -2.97 26.20
CA MET A 33 -43.54 -2.82 25.67
C MET A 33 -44.05 -1.36 25.65
N ARG A 34 -43.38 -0.42 26.32
CA ARG A 34 -43.75 0.99 26.27
C ARG A 34 -43.11 1.69 25.05
N PRO A 35 -43.89 2.53 24.31
CA PRO A 35 -43.33 3.37 23.28
C PRO A 35 -42.22 4.25 23.87
N LYS A 36 -41.03 4.21 23.31
CA LYS A 36 -39.90 5.05 23.78
C LYS A 36 -40.27 6.53 23.62
N ALA A 37 -40.24 7.28 24.72
CA ALA A 37 -40.53 8.70 24.72
C ALA A 37 -39.61 9.45 23.73
N PRO A 38 -40.09 10.47 23.00
CA PRO A 38 -39.28 11.25 22.08
C PRO A 38 -38.10 11.87 22.82
N ARG A 39 -36.90 11.65 22.34
CA ARG A 39 -35.68 12.23 22.93
C ARG A 39 -35.71 13.75 22.74
N ALA A 40 -35.58 14.49 23.85
CA ALA A 40 -35.46 15.94 23.81
C ALA A 40 -34.23 16.36 22.92
N GLY A 41 -34.40 17.39 22.10
CA GLY A 41 -33.36 17.88 21.21
C GLY A 41 -32.19 18.46 22.01
N ALA A 42 -30.99 17.83 21.89
CA ALA A 42 -29.77 18.41 22.45
C ALA A 42 -29.24 19.52 21.55
N ARG A 43 -28.64 20.56 22.15
CA ARG A 43 -27.92 21.59 21.38
C ARG A 43 -26.74 20.97 20.61
N VAL A 44 -26.63 21.34 19.34
CA VAL A 44 -25.59 20.80 18.42
C VAL A 44 -24.33 21.67 18.51
N LEU A 45 -23.17 21.04 18.45
CA LEU A 45 -21.87 21.76 18.44
C LEU A 45 -21.79 22.85 17.37
N LEU A 46 -22.42 22.65 16.21
CA LEU A 46 -22.47 23.63 15.11
C LEU A 46 -23.26 24.89 15.46
N GLU A 47 -24.18 24.83 16.44
CA GLU A 47 -24.91 26.01 16.97
C GLU A 47 -23.97 26.98 17.72
N ARG A 48 -22.83 26.48 18.20
CA ARG A 48 -21.80 27.31 18.87
C ARG A 48 -21.00 28.17 17.91
N VAL A 49 -21.09 27.92 16.58
CA VAL A 49 -20.41 28.69 15.54
C VAL A 49 -21.44 29.53 14.79
N PRO A 50 -21.77 30.74 15.27
CA PRO A 50 -22.87 31.55 14.72
C PRO A 50 -22.62 31.97 13.27
N ALA A 51 -21.35 32.11 12.84
CA ALA A 51 -21.00 32.47 11.48
C ALA A 51 -21.46 31.45 10.42
N ILE A 52 -21.43 30.17 10.76
CA ILE A 52 -21.90 29.07 9.88
C ILE A 52 -23.39 28.86 10.08
N TRP A 53 -23.83 28.81 11.34
CA TRP A 53 -25.23 28.51 11.69
C TRP A 53 -26.22 29.50 11.10
N ASN A 54 -25.93 30.80 11.13
CA ASN A 54 -26.83 31.84 10.64
C ASN A 54 -26.98 31.84 9.10
N ARG A 55 -25.99 31.31 8.37
CA ARG A 55 -26.04 31.19 6.90
C ARG A 55 -26.82 29.95 6.40
N LEU A 56 -27.11 29.00 7.28
CA LEU A 56 -27.85 27.81 6.90
C LEU A 56 -29.35 28.08 6.75
N LYS A 57 -29.93 27.58 5.64
CA LYS A 57 -31.40 27.56 5.45
C LYS A 57 -32.06 26.67 6.49
N PHE A 58 -33.36 26.91 6.78
CA PHE A 58 -34.12 26.18 7.78
C PHE A 58 -34.03 24.64 7.65
N LEU A 59 -34.22 24.11 6.44
CA LEU A 59 -34.11 22.67 6.20
C LEU A 59 -32.71 22.12 6.58
N ASN A 60 -31.64 22.80 6.26
CA ASN A 60 -30.29 22.38 6.60
C ASN A 60 -30.04 22.40 8.12
N LYS A 61 -30.61 23.36 8.84
CA LYS A 61 -30.58 23.40 10.31
C LYS A 61 -31.30 22.21 10.93
N VAL A 62 -32.45 21.83 10.36
CA VAL A 62 -33.22 20.65 10.80
C VAL A 62 -32.42 19.37 10.51
N THR A 63 -31.84 19.24 9.32
CA THR A 63 -31.00 18.08 8.95
C THR A 63 -29.85 17.90 9.92
N VAL A 64 -29.08 18.96 10.21
CA VAL A 64 -27.95 18.93 11.14
C VAL A 64 -28.42 18.55 12.56
N ARG A 65 -29.51 19.12 13.05
CA ARG A 65 -30.07 18.74 14.37
C ARG A 65 -30.48 17.29 14.44
N ASN A 66 -31.08 16.75 13.39
CA ASN A 66 -31.49 15.34 13.32
C ASN A 66 -30.26 14.41 13.26
N LEU A 67 -29.21 14.74 12.51
CA LEU A 67 -27.97 13.98 12.46
C LEU A 67 -27.38 13.75 13.86
N PHE A 68 -27.30 14.81 14.66
CA PHE A 68 -26.72 14.73 16.01
C PHE A 68 -27.69 14.20 17.08
N ARG A 69 -29.00 14.15 16.79
CA ARG A 69 -29.99 13.53 17.65
C ARG A 69 -29.81 12.02 17.73
N TYR A 70 -29.47 11.36 16.63
CA TYR A 70 -29.29 9.93 16.53
C TYR A 70 -27.79 9.55 16.39
N LYS A 71 -27.01 9.83 17.42
CA LYS A 71 -25.54 9.65 17.42
C LYS A 71 -25.10 8.23 17.02
N LYS A 72 -25.78 7.18 17.49
CA LYS A 72 -25.43 5.78 17.14
C LYS A 72 -25.47 5.57 15.63
N ARG A 73 -26.51 6.06 14.97
CA ARG A 73 -26.69 5.97 13.53
C ARG A 73 -25.64 6.81 12.78
N LEU A 74 -25.39 8.04 13.26
CA LEU A 74 -24.35 8.91 12.72
C LEU A 74 -23.00 8.18 12.68
N PHE A 75 -22.56 7.63 13.81
CA PHE A 75 -21.29 6.92 13.89
C PHE A 75 -21.27 5.64 13.05
N MET A 76 -22.37 4.89 13.00
CA MET A 76 -22.48 3.70 12.17
C MET A 76 -22.36 4.03 10.67
N THR A 77 -23.07 5.05 10.21
CA THR A 77 -23.07 5.44 8.80
C THR A 77 -21.72 6.08 8.39
N VAL A 78 -21.23 7.03 9.18
CA VAL A 78 -19.92 7.66 8.90
C VAL A 78 -18.79 6.63 8.99
N GLY A 79 -18.81 5.76 10.01
CA GLY A 79 -17.81 4.70 10.17
C GLY A 79 -17.83 3.70 9.01
N GLY A 80 -19.01 3.31 8.53
CA GLY A 80 -19.14 2.44 7.37
C GLY A 80 -18.60 3.08 6.09
N ILE A 81 -18.99 4.33 5.81
CA ILE A 81 -18.48 5.07 4.62
C ILE A 81 -16.97 5.30 4.73
N MET A 82 -16.49 5.67 5.91
CA MET A 82 -15.08 5.84 6.20
C MET A 82 -14.29 4.56 5.91
N SER A 83 -14.78 3.42 6.39
CA SER A 83 -14.13 2.11 6.16
C SER A 83 -14.15 1.71 4.67
N CYS A 84 -15.26 1.97 3.97
CA CYS A 84 -15.36 1.71 2.53
C CYS A 84 -14.36 2.55 1.73
N THR A 85 -14.27 3.86 2.03
CA THR A 85 -13.32 4.76 1.39
C THR A 85 -11.88 4.34 1.67
N ALA A 86 -11.60 3.97 2.92
CA ALA A 86 -10.29 3.48 3.32
C ALA A 86 -9.89 2.21 2.58
N LEU A 87 -10.82 1.26 2.40
CA LEU A 87 -10.59 0.00 1.68
C LEU A 87 -10.30 0.23 0.20
N ILE A 88 -11.07 1.10 -0.46
CA ILE A 88 -10.83 1.47 -1.86
C ILE A 88 -9.46 2.14 -2.00
N LEU A 89 -9.13 3.08 -1.11
CA LEU A 89 -7.82 3.74 -1.12
C LEU A 89 -6.68 2.75 -0.87
N CYS A 90 -6.84 1.77 0.02
CA CYS A 90 -5.85 0.70 0.23
C CYS A 90 -5.58 -0.10 -1.04
N GLY A 91 -6.62 -0.44 -1.82
CA GLY A 91 -6.46 -1.10 -3.10
C GLY A 91 -5.60 -0.29 -4.08
N PHE A 92 -5.90 1.01 -4.22
CA PHE A 92 -5.09 1.91 -5.05
C PHE A 92 -3.68 2.14 -4.48
N ALA A 93 -3.53 2.23 -3.16
CA ALA A 93 -2.23 2.39 -2.52
C ALA A 93 -1.29 1.21 -2.80
N ILE A 94 -1.81 -0.03 -2.79
CA ILE A 94 -1.04 -1.22 -3.17
C ILE A 94 -0.59 -1.11 -4.63
N LYS A 95 -1.52 -0.76 -5.54
CA LYS A 95 -1.20 -0.55 -6.95
C LYS A 95 -0.10 0.50 -7.13
N ASP A 96 -0.29 1.67 -6.56
CA ASP A 96 0.64 2.78 -6.71
C ASP A 96 2.01 2.44 -6.13
N SER A 97 2.05 1.78 -4.96
CA SER A 97 3.30 1.36 -4.31
C SER A 97 4.08 0.35 -5.16
N ILE A 98 3.40 -0.57 -5.83
CA ILE A 98 4.04 -1.54 -6.73
C ILE A 98 4.51 -0.85 -8.01
N ALA A 99 3.69 0.02 -8.61
CA ALA A 99 4.06 0.76 -9.81
C ALA A 99 5.21 1.75 -9.58
N ASP A 100 5.42 2.19 -8.34
CA ASP A 100 6.49 3.11 -7.95
C ASP A 100 7.84 2.40 -7.73
N LEU A 101 7.84 1.05 -7.60
CA LEU A 101 9.08 0.28 -7.40
C LEU A 101 9.99 0.33 -8.63
N GLU A 102 9.43 0.17 -9.83
CA GLU A 102 10.20 0.13 -11.08
C GLU A 102 11.00 1.42 -11.30
N PRO A 103 10.39 2.62 -11.35
CA PRO A 103 11.17 3.84 -11.58
C PRO A 103 12.14 4.12 -10.42
N LYS A 104 11.80 3.77 -9.18
CA LYS A 104 12.72 3.93 -8.06
C LYS A 104 13.93 3.03 -8.17
N GLN A 105 13.77 1.78 -8.60
CA GLN A 105 14.87 0.85 -8.74
C GLN A 105 15.71 1.14 -9.98
N TYR A 106 15.08 1.21 -11.14
CA TYR A 106 15.77 1.22 -12.43
C TYR A 106 16.08 2.61 -12.99
N ASP A 107 15.43 3.68 -12.51
CA ASP A 107 15.76 5.04 -12.93
C ASP A 107 16.56 5.80 -11.88
N ASN A 108 16.41 5.45 -10.57
CA ASN A 108 17.07 6.18 -9.50
C ASN A 108 18.25 5.42 -8.87
N ILE A 109 18.17 4.09 -8.70
CA ILE A 109 19.22 3.29 -8.05
C ILE A 109 20.14 2.65 -9.07
N TYR A 110 19.62 1.90 -10.04
CA TYR A 110 20.41 1.24 -11.09
C TYR A 110 20.55 2.17 -12.29
N LEU A 111 21.70 2.83 -12.36
CA LEU A 111 22.00 3.77 -13.44
C LEU A 111 22.61 3.07 -14.66
N TYR A 112 23.28 1.93 -14.47
CA TYR A 112 23.87 1.12 -15.54
C TYR A 112 22.81 0.61 -16.53
N ASP A 113 23.24 0.29 -17.76
CA ASP A 113 22.39 -0.26 -18.81
C ASP A 113 22.55 -1.76 -18.97
N LEU A 114 23.76 -2.29 -18.67
CA LEU A 114 24.13 -3.70 -18.77
C LEU A 114 24.80 -4.17 -17.47
N LEU A 115 24.39 -5.34 -17.00
CA LEU A 115 25.08 -6.15 -16.01
C LEU A 115 25.48 -7.46 -16.69
N ALA A 116 26.77 -7.82 -16.71
CA ALA A 116 27.23 -9.11 -17.19
C ALA A 116 28.16 -9.77 -16.18
N VAL A 117 28.10 -11.10 -16.09
CA VAL A 117 28.90 -11.94 -15.20
C VAL A 117 29.53 -13.05 -16.03
N PHE A 118 30.82 -13.27 -15.85
CA PHE A 118 31.66 -14.16 -16.63
C PHE A 118 32.17 -15.33 -15.80
N GLU A 119 32.63 -16.39 -16.49
CA GLU A 119 33.35 -17.47 -15.85
C GLU A 119 34.75 -16.99 -15.37
N GLU A 120 35.19 -17.48 -14.20
CA GLU A 120 36.42 -16.98 -13.57
C GLU A 120 37.69 -17.24 -14.43
N GLU A 121 37.69 -18.30 -15.24
CA GLU A 121 38.83 -18.67 -16.07
C GLU A 121 39.07 -17.71 -17.25
N ASP A 122 37.97 -17.13 -17.79
CA ASP A 122 37.99 -16.32 -19.02
C ASP A 122 37.74 -14.82 -18.79
N ASN A 123 37.65 -14.38 -17.55
CA ASN A 123 37.22 -13.01 -17.20
C ASN A 123 38.12 -11.92 -17.83
N THR A 124 39.42 -12.11 -17.88
CA THR A 124 40.36 -11.13 -18.45
C THR A 124 40.15 -10.93 -19.95
N ALA A 125 39.96 -12.02 -20.71
CA ALA A 125 39.72 -11.96 -22.13
C ALA A 125 38.39 -11.27 -22.46
N MET A 126 37.34 -11.58 -21.71
CA MET A 126 36.04 -10.95 -21.86
C MET A 126 36.03 -9.46 -21.50
N LEU A 127 36.80 -9.06 -20.49
CA LEU A 127 36.94 -7.65 -20.13
C LEU A 127 37.69 -6.86 -21.21
N GLU A 128 38.69 -7.46 -21.85
CA GLU A 128 39.41 -6.85 -22.99
C GLU A 128 38.51 -6.75 -24.24
N GLU A 129 37.68 -7.75 -24.50
CA GLU A 129 36.70 -7.75 -25.59
C GLU A 129 35.66 -6.65 -25.40
N LEU A 130 35.05 -6.54 -24.20
CA LEU A 130 34.11 -5.49 -23.89
C LEU A 130 34.71 -4.10 -23.92
N ALA A 131 36.00 -3.96 -23.51
CA ALA A 131 36.69 -2.68 -23.58
C ALA A 131 36.90 -2.19 -25.03
N ALA A 132 36.93 -3.11 -25.98
CA ALA A 132 37.08 -2.82 -27.40
C ALA A 132 35.75 -2.69 -28.16
N ASP A 133 34.65 -3.02 -27.51
CA ASP A 133 33.31 -3.02 -28.16
C ASP A 133 32.76 -1.60 -28.31
N ALA A 134 32.43 -1.20 -29.51
CA ALA A 134 31.87 0.11 -29.82
C ALA A 134 30.43 0.30 -29.26
N ASN A 135 29.76 -0.77 -28.85
CA ASN A 135 28.45 -0.73 -28.24
C ASN A 135 28.51 -0.36 -26.74
N ILE A 136 29.67 -0.40 -26.11
CA ILE A 136 29.92 -0.02 -24.73
C ILE A 136 30.52 1.39 -24.70
N ALA A 137 29.94 2.28 -23.93
CA ALA A 137 30.44 3.65 -23.75
C ALA A 137 31.47 3.70 -22.63
N ASP A 138 31.15 3.16 -21.49
CA ASP A 138 32.03 3.01 -20.34
C ASP A 138 31.58 1.82 -19.48
N TYR A 139 32.44 1.34 -18.59
CA TYR A 139 32.15 0.22 -17.71
C TYR A 139 32.98 0.28 -16.43
N VAL A 140 32.49 -0.41 -15.40
CA VAL A 140 33.20 -0.69 -14.16
C VAL A 140 33.25 -2.20 -13.91
N ASN A 141 34.47 -2.69 -13.62
CA ASN A 141 34.68 -4.08 -13.24
C ASN A 141 34.33 -4.28 -11.77
N LEU A 142 33.66 -5.38 -11.47
CA LEU A 142 33.34 -5.72 -10.09
C LEU A 142 33.35 -7.24 -9.92
N ARG A 143 33.46 -7.67 -8.65
CA ARG A 143 33.16 -9.05 -8.28
C ARG A 143 31.74 -9.14 -7.81
N ILE A 144 30.98 -10.04 -8.41
CA ILE A 144 29.60 -10.35 -8.04
C ILE A 144 29.52 -11.80 -7.62
N GLU A 145 28.97 -12.04 -6.44
CA GLU A 145 28.71 -13.40 -5.98
C GLU A 145 27.48 -13.45 -5.07
N SER A 146 26.87 -14.63 -4.95
CA SER A 146 25.79 -14.89 -4.04
C SER A 146 26.35 -15.33 -2.68
N VAL A 147 26.11 -14.55 -1.64
CA VAL A 147 26.59 -14.83 -0.29
C VAL A 147 25.43 -15.01 0.68
N LYS A 148 25.70 -15.58 1.85
CA LYS A 148 24.77 -15.55 2.96
C LYS A 148 25.18 -14.48 3.95
N LEU A 149 24.27 -13.55 4.20
CA LEU A 149 24.36 -12.60 5.29
C LEU A 149 23.76 -13.24 6.55
N ILE A 150 24.52 -13.32 7.61
CA ILE A 150 24.12 -13.98 8.88
C ILE A 150 24.27 -12.97 10.01
N ASN A 151 23.21 -12.69 10.74
CA ASN A 151 23.27 -11.83 11.92
C ASN A 151 23.77 -12.59 13.16
N MET A 152 24.04 -11.87 14.24
CA MET A 152 24.55 -12.44 15.49
C MET A 152 23.57 -13.42 16.18
N GLU A 153 22.28 -13.38 15.79
CA GLU A 153 21.24 -14.33 16.27
C GLU A 153 21.18 -15.62 15.42
N GLY A 154 21.99 -15.73 14.36
CA GLY A 154 22.04 -16.89 13.47
C GLY A 154 20.95 -16.88 12.37
N ARG A 155 20.20 -15.78 12.20
CA ARG A 155 19.30 -15.63 11.04
C ARG A 155 20.16 -15.42 9.79
N SER A 156 19.84 -16.13 8.73
CA SER A 156 20.59 -16.05 7.47
C SER A 156 19.70 -15.81 6.27
N GLU A 157 20.19 -15.02 5.32
CA GLU A 157 19.55 -14.76 4.05
C GLU A 157 20.58 -14.75 2.92
N LYS A 158 20.18 -15.21 1.72
CA LYS A 158 20.98 -15.07 0.52
C LYS A 158 20.88 -13.64 0.01
N VAL A 159 22.01 -12.99 -0.16
CA VAL A 159 22.14 -11.64 -0.71
C VAL A 159 23.18 -11.62 -1.81
N GLN A 160 23.12 -10.64 -2.69
CA GLN A 160 24.14 -10.42 -3.72
C GLN A 160 25.26 -9.56 -3.12
N LEU A 161 26.48 -10.07 -3.16
CA LEU A 161 27.67 -9.29 -2.81
C LEU A 161 28.21 -8.64 -4.07
N MET A 162 28.52 -7.34 -3.99
CA MET A 162 29.22 -6.57 -5.01
C MET A 162 30.46 -5.92 -4.39
N ALA A 163 31.63 -6.38 -4.82
CA ALA A 163 32.90 -5.78 -4.42
C ALA A 163 33.50 -5.01 -5.61
N VAL A 164 33.93 -3.77 -5.36
CA VAL A 164 34.43 -2.85 -6.40
C VAL A 164 35.74 -2.20 -5.98
N PRO A 165 36.65 -1.85 -6.91
CA PRO A 165 37.81 -1.04 -6.60
C PRO A 165 37.42 0.29 -5.98
N GLN A 166 38.19 0.78 -5.02
CA GLN A 166 37.87 2.01 -4.26
C GLN A 166 37.89 3.27 -5.12
N ASP A 167 38.73 3.28 -6.18
CA ASP A 167 38.89 4.37 -7.16
C ASP A 167 37.87 4.30 -8.32
N ALA A 168 37.05 3.25 -8.35
CA ALA A 168 36.03 3.09 -9.38
C ALA A 168 34.91 4.12 -9.22
N ALA A 169 34.43 4.64 -10.36
CA ALA A 169 33.28 5.52 -10.43
C ALA A 169 31.93 4.76 -10.19
N PHE A 170 31.89 3.89 -9.19
CA PHE A 170 30.75 3.00 -8.93
C PHE A 170 29.44 3.74 -8.72
N ALA A 171 29.51 4.95 -8.15
CA ALA A 171 28.34 5.80 -7.93
C ALA A 171 27.65 6.25 -9.24
N ASP A 172 28.34 6.18 -10.39
CA ASP A 172 27.76 6.47 -11.69
C ASP A 172 26.93 5.30 -12.22
N TYR A 173 27.13 4.09 -11.70
CA TYR A 173 26.42 2.86 -12.08
C TYR A 173 25.36 2.44 -11.07
N ILE A 174 25.65 2.57 -9.78
CA ILE A 174 24.68 2.28 -8.69
C ILE A 174 24.69 3.42 -7.68
N ARG A 175 23.54 4.03 -7.49
CA ARG A 175 23.37 5.12 -6.54
C ARG A 175 23.17 4.58 -5.13
N LEU A 176 24.19 4.68 -4.30
CA LEU A 176 24.15 4.23 -2.91
C LEU A 176 23.46 5.28 -2.01
N GLU A 177 22.16 5.44 -2.16
CA GLU A 177 21.37 6.41 -1.41
C GLU A 177 20.95 5.85 -0.05
N THR A 178 21.20 6.62 1.02
CA THR A 178 20.76 6.23 2.38
C THR A 178 19.28 6.51 2.63
N PRO A 179 18.67 5.95 3.68
CA PRO A 179 17.30 6.27 4.08
C PRO A 179 17.04 7.77 4.32
N GLU A 180 18.08 8.56 4.62
CA GLU A 180 18.03 10.00 4.88
C GLU A 180 18.26 10.85 3.61
N ASP A 181 18.14 10.26 2.41
CA ASP A 181 18.35 10.92 1.11
C ASP A 181 19.78 11.47 0.89
N THR A 182 20.78 10.86 1.54
CA THR A 182 22.21 11.17 1.34
C THR A 182 22.90 10.06 0.57
N ILE A 183 24.03 10.34 -0.07
CA ILE A 183 24.81 9.33 -0.81
C ILE A 183 25.88 8.75 0.11
N ALA A 184 25.83 7.45 0.33
CA ALA A 184 26.84 6.73 1.07
C ALA A 184 28.09 6.52 0.21
N LYS A 185 29.25 6.51 0.86
CA LYS A 185 30.53 6.17 0.22
C LYS A 185 30.96 4.77 0.64
N LEU A 186 31.54 4.03 -0.29
CA LEU A 186 32.21 2.77 0.03
C LEU A 186 33.57 3.08 0.64
N GLU A 187 33.82 2.54 1.83
CA GLU A 187 35.06 2.68 2.55
C GLU A 187 35.51 1.30 3.07
N ASP A 188 36.81 1.13 3.30
CA ASP A 188 37.37 -0.16 3.75
C ASP A 188 36.98 -0.53 5.18
N GLY A 189 36.31 0.38 5.90
CA GLY A 189 35.90 0.22 7.30
C GLY A 189 34.73 -0.72 7.55
N GLY A 190 34.03 -1.15 6.51
CA GLY A 190 32.85 -2.03 6.65
C GLY A 190 32.04 -2.16 5.38
N VAL A 191 30.93 -2.86 5.48
CA VAL A 191 30.03 -3.16 4.35
C VAL A 191 28.81 -2.22 4.39
N LEU A 192 28.31 -1.88 3.20
CA LEU A 192 26.99 -1.25 3.06
C LEU A 192 25.95 -2.34 2.80
N VAL A 193 24.89 -2.34 3.59
CA VAL A 193 23.81 -3.33 3.50
C VAL A 193 22.55 -2.65 3.02
N THR A 194 21.79 -3.32 2.15
CA THR A 194 20.50 -2.80 1.68
C THR A 194 19.48 -2.74 2.80
N GLN A 195 18.63 -1.70 2.79
CA GLN A 195 17.66 -1.41 3.85
C GLN A 195 16.73 -2.59 4.15
N ASN A 196 16.31 -3.34 3.12
CA ASN A 196 15.45 -4.49 3.33
C ASN A 196 16.17 -5.61 4.08
N ALA A 197 17.43 -5.92 3.71
CA ALA A 197 18.24 -6.90 4.42
C ALA A 197 18.51 -6.45 5.88
N ALA A 198 18.81 -5.18 6.10
CA ALA A 198 18.99 -4.61 7.43
C ALA A 198 17.72 -4.75 8.28
N ASN A 199 16.54 -4.42 7.73
CA ASN A 199 15.25 -4.55 8.43
C ASN A 199 14.92 -6.01 8.80
N LEU A 200 15.15 -6.95 7.86
CA LEU A 200 14.87 -8.38 8.08
C LEU A 200 15.74 -8.99 9.17
N HIS A 201 16.98 -8.53 9.28
CA HIS A 201 17.96 -9.03 10.25
C HIS A 201 18.05 -8.17 11.51
N GLY A 202 17.35 -7.03 11.58
CA GLY A 202 17.39 -6.11 12.69
C GLY A 202 18.76 -5.47 12.87
N LEU A 203 19.45 -5.12 11.75
CA LEU A 203 20.80 -4.55 11.74
C LEU A 203 20.74 -3.03 11.82
N GLU A 204 21.65 -2.48 12.61
CA GLU A 204 21.93 -1.06 12.71
C GLU A 204 23.37 -0.75 12.26
N ILE A 205 23.65 0.52 11.98
CA ILE A 205 25.00 0.96 11.61
C ILE A 205 25.94 0.73 12.81
N GLY A 206 27.06 0.04 12.56
CA GLY A 206 28.03 -0.35 13.58
C GLY A 206 27.92 -1.79 14.07
N ASP A 207 26.83 -2.49 13.74
CA ASP A 207 26.65 -3.89 14.07
C ASP A 207 27.65 -4.78 13.31
N SER A 208 27.96 -5.95 13.91
CA SER A 208 28.72 -7.02 13.25
C SER A 208 27.78 -7.99 12.56
N VAL A 209 28.15 -8.39 11.36
CA VAL A 209 27.47 -9.42 10.56
C VAL A 209 28.50 -10.42 10.04
N TYR A 210 28.05 -11.65 9.81
CA TYR A 210 28.87 -12.62 9.10
C TYR A 210 28.45 -12.69 7.65
N VAL A 211 29.43 -12.60 6.76
CA VAL A 211 29.30 -12.85 5.33
C VAL A 211 29.89 -14.21 5.01
N GLN A 212 29.11 -15.12 4.45
CA GLN A 212 29.53 -16.47 4.08
C GLN A 212 29.46 -16.62 2.56
N ASN A 213 30.60 -16.92 1.93
CA ASN A 213 30.70 -17.17 0.49
C ASN A 213 30.21 -18.57 0.10
N LEU A 214 30.28 -18.92 -1.18
CA LEU A 214 29.89 -20.23 -1.69
C LEU A 214 30.78 -21.38 -1.17
N ASP A 215 32.05 -21.10 -0.86
CA ASP A 215 32.99 -22.06 -0.28
C ASP A 215 32.78 -22.31 1.21
N LEU A 216 31.70 -21.79 1.76
CA LEU A 216 31.34 -21.87 3.18
C LEU A 216 32.33 -21.16 4.10
N VAL A 217 33.18 -20.28 3.57
CA VAL A 217 34.05 -19.43 4.36
C VAL A 217 33.24 -18.30 4.95
N GLN A 218 33.17 -18.24 6.27
CA GLN A 218 32.42 -17.22 7.00
C GLN A 218 33.39 -16.20 7.61
N ARG A 219 33.15 -14.92 7.37
CA ARG A 219 33.94 -13.80 7.89
C ARG A 219 33.06 -12.75 8.51
N GLU A 220 33.57 -12.14 9.58
CA GLU A 220 32.90 -11.03 10.25
C GLU A 220 33.20 -9.72 9.53
N ALA A 221 32.17 -8.92 9.29
CA ALA A 221 32.25 -7.58 8.73
C ALA A 221 31.38 -6.63 9.56
N LYS A 222 31.73 -5.35 9.60
CA LYS A 222 30.93 -4.31 10.25
C LYS A 222 30.00 -3.66 9.25
N VAL A 223 28.76 -3.36 9.67
CA VAL A 223 27.83 -2.56 8.90
C VAL A 223 28.24 -1.09 8.98
N ALA A 224 28.85 -0.56 7.92
CA ALA A 224 29.29 0.83 7.82
C ALA A 224 28.14 1.77 7.45
N GLY A 225 27.11 1.26 6.76
CA GLY A 225 25.95 2.03 6.39
C GLY A 225 24.82 1.17 5.84
N ILE A 226 23.64 1.78 5.76
CA ILE A 226 22.44 1.17 5.19
C ILE A 226 22.06 1.99 3.97
N VAL A 227 21.80 1.31 2.83
CA VAL A 227 21.47 1.95 1.56
C VAL A 227 20.12 1.46 1.03
N ARG A 228 19.40 2.31 0.31
CA ARG A 228 18.16 1.95 -0.34
C ARG A 228 18.38 1.01 -1.50
N ASN A 229 17.59 -0.04 -1.53
CA ASN A 229 17.37 -0.87 -2.69
C ASN A 229 15.93 -1.39 -2.59
N TYR A 230 15.18 -1.23 -3.65
CA TYR A 230 13.75 -1.61 -3.62
C TYR A 230 13.56 -3.06 -4.05
N MET A 231 14.50 -3.60 -4.82
CA MET A 231 14.44 -4.95 -5.39
C MET A 231 15.78 -5.67 -5.25
N GLY A 232 15.71 -6.86 -4.67
CA GLY A 232 16.89 -7.64 -4.30
C GLY A 232 17.55 -7.11 -3.02
N ASN A 233 18.28 -7.99 -2.35
CA ASN A 233 19.11 -7.64 -1.20
C ASN A 233 20.57 -7.76 -1.60
N SER A 234 21.34 -6.72 -1.31
CA SER A 234 22.75 -6.66 -1.68
C SER A 234 23.60 -6.18 -0.52
N VAL A 235 24.85 -6.59 -0.57
CA VAL A 235 25.93 -6.10 0.29
C VAL A 235 27.00 -5.51 -0.64
N TYR A 236 27.40 -4.29 -0.38
CA TYR A 236 28.44 -3.61 -1.15
C TYR A 236 29.68 -3.43 -0.29
N MET A 237 30.85 -3.67 -0.86
CA MET A 237 32.15 -3.48 -0.20
C MET A 237 33.22 -3.05 -1.20
N THR A 238 34.35 -2.57 -0.69
CA THR A 238 35.54 -2.31 -1.50
C THR A 238 36.28 -3.60 -1.83
N ALA A 239 37.02 -3.62 -2.93
CA ALA A 239 37.94 -4.74 -3.27
C ALA A 239 38.96 -5.01 -2.15
N ALA A 240 39.51 -3.96 -1.54
CA ALA A 240 40.43 -4.08 -0.42
C ALA A 240 39.83 -4.76 0.80
N LEU A 241 38.55 -4.42 1.14
CA LEU A 241 37.85 -5.10 2.21
C LEU A 241 37.57 -6.56 1.85
N TYR A 242 37.18 -6.84 0.60
CA TYR A 242 36.97 -8.21 0.11
C TYR A 242 38.24 -9.06 0.27
N GLU A 243 39.43 -8.57 -0.17
CA GLU A 243 40.71 -9.25 0.00
C GLU A 243 41.07 -9.50 1.46
N SER A 244 40.72 -8.59 2.35
CA SER A 244 40.97 -8.75 3.79
C SER A 244 40.12 -9.84 4.44
N LEU A 245 38.93 -10.10 3.88
CA LEU A 245 37.97 -11.05 4.43
C LEU A 245 38.09 -12.44 3.79
N PHE A 246 38.30 -12.51 2.49
CA PHE A 246 38.26 -13.74 1.69
C PHE A 246 39.60 -14.03 1.01
N GLU A 247 39.61 -13.99 -0.30
CA GLU A 247 40.77 -14.30 -1.15
C GLU A 247 41.14 -13.11 -2.03
N GLU A 248 42.12 -13.27 -2.91
CA GLU A 248 42.54 -12.27 -3.88
C GLU A 248 41.31 -11.77 -4.70
N TYR A 249 41.19 -10.46 -4.81
CA TYR A 249 40.11 -9.86 -5.57
C TYR A 249 40.33 -10.10 -7.08
N GLN A 250 39.41 -10.82 -7.66
CA GLN A 250 39.33 -11.01 -9.12
C GLN A 250 37.94 -10.61 -9.59
N PRO A 251 37.81 -9.60 -10.47
CA PRO A 251 36.53 -9.21 -11.02
C PRO A 251 36.00 -10.33 -11.92
N ASN A 252 34.71 -10.65 -11.79
CA ASN A 252 34.02 -11.63 -12.61
C ASN A 252 32.79 -11.05 -13.31
N GLY A 253 32.64 -9.74 -13.33
CA GLY A 253 31.53 -9.08 -13.96
C GLY A 253 31.79 -7.61 -14.22
N VAL A 254 30.86 -7.02 -14.97
CA VAL A 254 30.84 -5.61 -15.33
C VAL A 254 29.48 -4.99 -15.15
N LEU A 255 29.48 -3.71 -14.77
CA LEU A 255 28.36 -2.81 -14.99
C LEU A 255 28.77 -1.85 -16.10
N ALA A 256 27.94 -1.70 -17.11
CA ALA A 256 28.30 -0.86 -18.26
C ALA A 256 27.18 0.09 -18.66
N HIS A 257 27.55 1.24 -19.20
CA HIS A 257 26.65 2.10 -19.96
C HIS A 257 26.78 1.76 -21.45
N MET A 258 25.64 1.61 -22.11
CA MET A 258 25.62 1.35 -23.53
C MET A 258 25.81 2.63 -24.34
N SER A 259 26.58 2.50 -25.44
CA SER A 259 26.80 3.57 -26.40
C SER A 259 25.50 3.89 -27.16
N LEU A 260 25.37 5.12 -27.64
CA LEU A 260 24.31 5.52 -28.56
C LEU A 260 24.30 4.74 -29.88
N ALA A 261 25.37 4.03 -30.21
CA ALA A 261 25.43 3.15 -31.36
C ALA A 261 24.64 1.85 -31.16
N CYS A 262 24.48 1.41 -29.93
CA CYS A 262 23.66 0.24 -29.57
C CYS A 262 22.19 0.64 -29.52
N THR A 263 21.43 0.33 -30.57
CA THR A 263 20.01 0.70 -30.68
C THR A 263 19.07 -0.35 -30.09
N ASP A 264 19.55 -1.59 -29.94
CA ASP A 264 18.77 -2.72 -29.41
C ASP A 264 19.59 -3.41 -28.32
N HIS A 265 19.30 -3.04 -27.08
CA HIS A 265 19.98 -3.55 -25.89
C HIS A 265 19.68 -5.03 -25.66
N SER A 266 18.45 -5.49 -25.92
CA SER A 266 18.06 -6.87 -25.73
C SER A 266 18.76 -7.80 -26.73
N ALA A 267 18.81 -7.43 -28.00
CA ALA A 267 19.51 -8.21 -29.02
C ALA A 267 21.03 -8.28 -28.75
N TYR A 268 21.60 -7.21 -28.18
CA TYR A 268 23.01 -7.22 -27.79
C TYR A 268 23.25 -8.19 -26.61
N VAL A 269 22.38 -8.16 -25.61
CA VAL A 269 22.47 -9.06 -24.45
C VAL A 269 22.29 -10.52 -24.87
N ASP A 270 21.33 -10.80 -25.75
CA ASP A 270 21.11 -12.16 -26.28
C ASP A 270 22.38 -12.68 -27.01
N ALA A 271 23.01 -11.83 -27.82
CA ALA A 271 24.26 -12.18 -28.50
C ALA A 271 25.41 -12.38 -27.50
N LEU A 272 25.44 -11.64 -26.39
CA LEU A 272 26.44 -11.79 -25.35
C LEU A 272 26.27 -13.10 -24.56
N ILE A 273 25.05 -13.51 -24.30
CA ILE A 273 24.72 -14.76 -23.59
C ILE A 273 25.05 -16.00 -24.45
N ASP A 274 25.02 -15.88 -25.78
CA ASP A 274 25.45 -16.96 -26.70
C ASP A 274 26.94 -17.29 -26.61
N ASN A 275 27.73 -16.46 -25.92
CA ASN A 275 29.15 -16.73 -25.65
C ASN A 275 29.30 -17.66 -24.44
N ASP A 276 29.95 -18.79 -24.59
CA ASP A 276 30.17 -19.83 -23.57
C ASP A 276 30.84 -19.30 -22.29
N SER A 277 31.62 -18.20 -22.39
CA SER A 277 32.31 -17.56 -21.25
C SER A 277 31.39 -16.65 -20.41
N VAL A 278 30.15 -16.43 -20.83
CA VAL A 278 29.18 -15.55 -20.13
C VAL A 278 28.20 -16.37 -19.32
N ILE A 279 28.28 -16.27 -17.99
CA ILE A 279 27.34 -16.96 -17.09
C ILE A 279 25.96 -16.31 -17.14
N SER A 280 25.92 -14.97 -17.18
CA SER A 280 24.68 -14.21 -17.18
C SER A 280 24.93 -12.81 -17.71
N ALA A 281 24.03 -12.32 -18.54
CA ALA A 281 23.96 -10.92 -18.92
C ALA A 281 22.50 -10.45 -18.89
N VAL A 282 22.29 -9.23 -18.44
CA VAL A 282 20.92 -8.67 -18.34
C VAL A 282 20.97 -7.19 -18.65
N SER A 283 20.09 -6.73 -19.53
CA SER A 283 19.90 -5.31 -19.74
C SER A 283 18.90 -4.73 -18.74
N LYS A 284 19.10 -3.47 -18.37
CA LYS A 284 18.13 -2.72 -17.56
C LYS A 284 16.76 -2.65 -18.26
N ALA A 285 16.74 -2.57 -19.60
CA ALA A 285 15.54 -2.54 -20.40
C ALA A 285 14.73 -3.83 -20.23
N ASP A 286 15.38 -4.99 -20.33
CA ASP A 286 14.74 -6.29 -20.15
C ASP A 286 14.23 -6.48 -18.73
N LEU A 287 14.99 -6.04 -17.73
CA LEU A 287 14.55 -6.06 -16.34
C LEU A 287 13.27 -5.23 -16.12
N LYS A 288 13.15 -4.09 -16.78
CA LYS A 288 11.93 -3.27 -16.75
C LYS A 288 10.77 -3.95 -17.45
N GLU A 289 10.96 -4.46 -18.65
CA GLU A 289 9.90 -5.09 -19.45
C GLU A 289 9.40 -6.39 -18.80
N ASN A 290 10.32 -7.20 -18.27
CA ASN A 290 10.01 -8.50 -17.66
C ASN A 290 9.57 -8.40 -16.19
N PHE A 291 9.42 -7.20 -15.62
CA PHE A 291 9.07 -7.05 -14.20
C PHE A 291 7.71 -7.65 -13.79
N GLY A 292 7.00 -8.28 -14.70
CA GLY A 292 5.79 -9.05 -14.39
C GLY A 292 4.57 -8.20 -13.99
N PHE A 293 4.54 -6.92 -14.40
CA PHE A 293 3.45 -5.99 -14.08
C PHE A 293 2.08 -6.47 -14.56
N GLU A 294 1.98 -7.28 -15.59
CA GLU A 294 0.69 -7.75 -16.09
C GLU A 294 -0.05 -8.60 -15.06
N LEU A 295 0.63 -9.57 -14.44
CA LEU A 295 0.06 -10.40 -13.37
C LEU A 295 -0.28 -9.58 -12.13
N VAL A 296 0.60 -8.67 -11.74
CA VAL A 296 0.40 -7.79 -10.59
C VAL A 296 -0.76 -6.84 -10.84
N ASN A 297 -0.84 -6.23 -12.03
CA ASN A 297 -1.94 -5.35 -12.41
C ASN A 297 -3.29 -6.10 -12.41
N ALA A 298 -3.33 -7.34 -12.88
CA ALA A 298 -4.54 -8.17 -12.85
C ALA A 298 -4.98 -8.47 -11.41
N LEU A 299 -4.04 -8.83 -10.52
CA LEU A 299 -4.33 -9.07 -9.11
C LEU A 299 -4.83 -7.80 -8.40
N VAL A 300 -4.18 -6.66 -8.65
CA VAL A 300 -4.58 -5.37 -8.07
C VAL A 300 -5.94 -4.93 -8.58
N LEU A 301 -6.22 -5.12 -9.87
CA LEU A 301 -7.54 -4.86 -10.44
C LEU A 301 -8.61 -5.69 -9.75
N LEU A 302 -8.35 -6.98 -9.54
CA LEU A 302 -9.25 -7.89 -8.83
C LEU A 302 -9.50 -7.42 -7.38
N ILE A 303 -8.43 -7.10 -6.63
CA ILE A 303 -8.53 -6.61 -5.24
C ILE A 303 -9.34 -5.30 -5.19
N THR A 304 -9.07 -4.36 -6.09
CA THR A 304 -9.76 -3.07 -6.15
C THR A 304 -11.23 -3.24 -6.53
N ALA A 305 -11.54 -4.14 -7.47
CA ALA A 305 -12.91 -4.46 -7.84
C ALA A 305 -13.69 -5.11 -6.68
N MET A 306 -13.06 -6.04 -5.95
CA MET A 306 -13.67 -6.66 -4.77
C MET A 306 -13.89 -5.63 -3.64
N ALA A 307 -12.92 -4.75 -3.39
CA ALA A 307 -13.05 -3.67 -2.42
C ALA A 307 -14.20 -2.71 -2.79
N GLY A 308 -14.29 -2.34 -4.07
CA GLY A 308 -15.38 -1.52 -4.60
C GLY A 308 -16.76 -2.20 -4.48
N GLY A 309 -16.83 -3.48 -4.81
CA GLY A 309 -18.05 -4.29 -4.65
C GLY A 309 -18.51 -4.39 -3.19
N LEU A 310 -17.58 -4.66 -2.28
CA LEU A 310 -17.85 -4.69 -0.85
C LEU A 310 -18.33 -3.31 -0.35
N ALA A 311 -17.65 -2.25 -0.76
CA ALA A 311 -18.04 -0.87 -0.42
C ALA A 311 -19.48 -0.57 -0.88
N PHE A 312 -19.84 -0.95 -2.10
CA PHE A 312 -21.19 -0.79 -2.62
C PHE A 312 -22.23 -1.53 -1.79
N VAL A 313 -22.00 -2.81 -1.45
CA VAL A 313 -22.92 -3.63 -0.63
C VAL A 313 -23.08 -3.03 0.77
N VAL A 314 -21.98 -2.60 1.40
CA VAL A 314 -22.01 -1.98 2.72
C VAL A 314 -22.80 -0.66 2.68
N LEU A 315 -22.53 0.20 1.70
CA LEU A 315 -23.27 1.47 1.54
C LEU A 315 -24.76 1.23 1.30
N PHE A 316 -25.12 0.25 0.46
CA PHE A 316 -26.51 -0.13 0.20
C PHE A 316 -27.20 -0.62 1.48
N THR A 317 -26.55 -1.51 2.22
CA THR A 317 -27.08 -2.04 3.49
C THR A 317 -27.28 -0.92 4.52
N LEU A 318 -26.30 -0.03 4.67
CA LEU A 318 -26.40 1.12 5.58
C LEU A 318 -27.52 2.06 5.19
N ALA A 319 -27.70 2.38 3.91
CA ALA A 319 -28.77 3.23 3.42
C ALA A 319 -30.14 2.58 3.64
N HIS A 320 -30.27 1.28 3.35
CA HIS A 320 -31.51 0.53 3.57
C HIS A 320 -31.89 0.47 5.05
N THR A 321 -30.95 0.14 5.93
CA THR A 321 -31.16 0.15 7.39
C THR A 321 -31.55 1.53 7.89
N ASN A 322 -30.87 2.58 7.42
CA ASN A 322 -31.17 3.96 7.79
C ASN A 322 -32.62 4.36 7.45
N ILE A 323 -33.12 3.93 6.30
CA ILE A 323 -34.53 4.18 5.91
C ILE A 323 -35.50 3.34 6.76
N SER A 324 -35.21 2.04 6.90
CA SER A 324 -36.07 1.13 7.67
C SER A 324 -36.28 1.60 9.12
N GLU A 325 -35.23 2.11 9.75
CA GLU A 325 -35.35 2.69 11.12
C GLU A 325 -36.17 3.98 11.18
N ARG A 326 -36.38 4.64 10.03
CA ARG A 326 -37.07 5.94 9.96
C ARG A 326 -38.42 5.90 9.24
N VAL A 327 -38.91 4.73 8.84
CA VAL A 327 -40.18 4.58 8.11
C VAL A 327 -41.32 5.38 8.77
N ARG A 328 -41.40 5.31 10.08
CA ARG A 328 -42.42 6.02 10.87
C ARG A 328 -42.28 7.54 10.84
N GLU A 329 -41.04 8.06 10.98
CA GLU A 329 -40.77 9.51 10.88
C GLU A 329 -41.09 10.01 9.48
N LEU A 330 -40.68 9.27 8.45
CA LEU A 330 -40.91 9.61 7.05
C LEU A 330 -42.42 9.55 6.68
N SER A 331 -43.17 8.56 7.20
CA SER A 331 -44.60 8.47 7.03
C SER A 331 -45.34 9.64 7.69
N THR A 332 -44.90 10.04 8.87
CA THR A 332 -45.47 11.23 9.56
C THR A 332 -45.26 12.51 8.74
N ILE A 333 -44.07 12.70 8.15
CA ILE A 333 -43.77 13.85 7.30
C ILE A 333 -44.65 13.85 6.05
N LYS A 334 -44.88 12.68 5.42
CA LYS A 334 -45.75 12.54 4.27
C LYS A 334 -47.23 12.85 4.64
N VAL A 335 -47.70 12.38 5.78
CA VAL A 335 -49.08 12.67 6.27
C VAL A 335 -49.26 14.16 6.56
N LEU A 336 -48.21 14.87 6.99
CA LEU A 336 -48.22 16.34 7.16
C LEU A 336 -48.24 17.12 5.85
N GLY A 337 -48.31 16.45 4.67
CA GLY A 337 -48.50 17.07 3.38
C GLY A 337 -47.23 17.35 2.58
N PHE A 338 -46.07 16.79 2.99
CA PHE A 338 -44.84 16.88 2.18
C PHE A 338 -44.92 15.97 0.97
N TYR A 339 -44.51 16.47 -0.20
CA TYR A 339 -44.43 15.69 -1.44
C TYR A 339 -43.30 14.68 -1.40
N ASP A 340 -43.45 13.58 -2.14
CA ASP A 340 -42.40 12.54 -2.20
C ASP A 340 -41.00 13.09 -2.59
N GLY A 341 -40.95 14.06 -3.51
CA GLY A 341 -39.69 14.70 -3.91
C GLY A 341 -39.01 15.50 -2.79
N GLU A 342 -39.81 16.07 -1.85
CA GLU A 342 -39.25 16.80 -0.70
C GLU A 342 -38.66 15.84 0.34
N VAL A 343 -39.34 14.71 0.55
CA VAL A 343 -38.88 13.64 1.43
C VAL A 343 -37.60 13.01 0.89
N HIS A 344 -37.53 12.73 -0.43
CA HIS A 344 -36.30 12.25 -1.07
C HIS A 344 -35.15 13.26 -0.93
N GLN A 345 -35.43 14.52 -1.17
CA GLN A 345 -34.40 15.56 -1.06
C GLN A 345 -33.88 15.67 0.39
N TYR A 346 -34.75 15.50 1.38
CA TYR A 346 -34.38 15.51 2.79
C TYR A 346 -33.45 14.33 3.14
N VAL A 347 -33.81 13.09 2.77
CA VAL A 347 -33.02 11.89 3.03
C VAL A 347 -31.71 11.92 2.28
N ASN A 348 -31.74 12.26 0.96
CA ASN A 348 -30.56 12.30 0.12
C ASN A 348 -29.54 13.35 0.60
N LYS A 349 -29.97 14.53 1.04
CA LYS A 349 -29.07 15.55 1.62
C LYS A 349 -28.38 15.06 2.87
N GLU A 350 -29.09 14.36 3.75
CA GLU A 350 -28.49 13.78 4.95
C GLU A 350 -27.41 12.76 4.59
N THR A 351 -27.72 11.83 3.67
CA THR A 351 -26.77 10.82 3.21
C THR A 351 -25.55 11.43 2.54
N LEU A 352 -25.71 12.46 1.70
CA LEU A 352 -24.61 13.15 1.05
C LEU A 352 -23.67 13.83 2.05
N ILE A 353 -24.21 14.49 3.07
CA ILE A 353 -23.39 15.11 4.12
C ILE A 353 -22.58 14.03 4.86
N LEU A 354 -23.23 12.92 5.23
CA LEU A 354 -22.55 11.81 5.89
C LEU A 354 -21.48 11.18 5.00
N THR A 355 -21.74 11.09 3.68
CA THR A 355 -20.77 10.59 2.70
C THR A 355 -19.55 11.47 2.64
N LEU A 356 -19.72 12.78 2.54
CA LEU A 356 -18.59 13.72 2.50
C LEU A 356 -17.75 13.64 3.78
N VAL A 357 -18.38 13.57 4.94
CA VAL A 357 -17.67 13.40 6.22
C VAL A 357 -16.95 12.04 6.27
N GLY A 358 -17.60 10.98 5.81
CA GLY A 358 -17.03 9.64 5.75
C GLY A 358 -15.81 9.57 4.82
N ILE A 359 -15.88 10.19 3.64
CA ILE A 359 -14.75 10.30 2.70
C ILE A 359 -13.60 11.07 3.34
N LEU A 360 -13.87 12.24 3.93
CA LEU A 360 -12.85 13.09 4.54
C LEU A 360 -12.07 12.37 5.65
N LEU A 361 -12.74 11.53 6.43
CA LEU A 361 -12.12 10.72 7.47
C LEU A 361 -11.54 9.41 6.93
N GLY A 362 -12.11 8.89 5.85
CA GLY A 362 -11.71 7.63 5.22
C GLY A 362 -10.37 7.72 4.49
N LEU A 363 -10.08 8.84 3.84
CA LEU A 363 -8.82 9.03 3.12
C LEU A 363 -7.59 8.95 4.05
N PRO A 364 -7.49 9.70 5.15
CA PRO A 364 -6.37 9.56 6.08
C PRO A 364 -6.32 8.19 6.75
N LEU A 365 -7.47 7.61 7.08
CA LEU A 365 -7.52 6.25 7.62
C LEU A 365 -6.98 5.22 6.60
N GLY A 366 -7.37 5.31 5.34
CA GLY A 366 -6.88 4.44 4.28
C GLY A 366 -5.36 4.56 4.10
N ARG A 367 -4.81 5.78 4.14
CA ARG A 367 -3.35 5.99 4.10
C ARG A 367 -2.64 5.35 5.30
N PHE A 368 -3.22 5.49 6.49
CA PHE A 368 -2.68 4.86 7.71
C PHE A 368 -2.71 3.33 7.63
N ILE A 369 -3.83 2.75 7.22
CA ILE A 369 -3.98 1.29 7.06
C ILE A 369 -3.02 0.76 5.98
N SER A 370 -2.88 1.48 4.85
CA SER A 370 -1.92 1.10 3.79
C SER A 370 -0.49 1.05 4.33
N GLY A 371 -0.11 2.03 5.16
CA GLY A 371 1.20 2.04 5.81
C GLY A 371 1.43 0.85 6.73
N PHE A 372 0.43 0.49 7.50
CA PHE A 372 0.50 -0.69 8.38
C PHE A 372 0.56 -2.00 7.57
N LEU A 373 -0.21 -2.09 6.49
CA LEU A 373 -0.25 -3.28 5.63
C LEU A 373 1.10 -3.52 4.93
N THR A 374 1.70 -2.47 4.37
CA THR A 374 3.01 -2.58 3.70
C THR A 374 4.13 -2.88 4.70
N ALA A 375 4.10 -2.30 5.90
CA ALA A 375 5.05 -2.65 6.95
C ALA A 375 4.91 -4.11 7.44
N ALA A 376 3.71 -4.69 7.34
CA ALA A 376 3.46 -6.10 7.66
C ALA A 376 3.84 -7.06 6.51
N LEU A 377 3.97 -6.57 5.27
CA LEU A 377 4.39 -7.34 4.10
C LEU A 377 5.92 -7.39 4.02
N ASN A 378 6.56 -8.04 4.98
CA ASN A 378 8.01 -8.29 4.92
C ASN A 378 8.28 -9.36 3.86
N MET A 379 8.54 -8.93 2.62
CA MET A 379 9.00 -9.82 1.56
C MET A 379 10.53 -9.87 1.54
N PRO A 380 11.15 -11.07 1.46
CA PRO A 380 12.61 -11.20 1.57
C PRO A 380 13.40 -10.41 0.54
N SER A 381 12.86 -10.18 -0.65
CA SER A 381 13.60 -9.54 -1.77
C SER A 381 13.02 -8.22 -2.23
N ILE A 382 11.99 -7.67 -1.56
CA ILE A 382 11.32 -6.45 -2.01
C ILE A 382 11.10 -5.52 -0.82
N TYR A 383 11.62 -4.30 -0.92
CA TYR A 383 11.35 -3.23 0.03
C TYR A 383 10.17 -2.38 -0.44
N PHE A 384 9.05 -2.48 0.27
CA PHE A 384 7.86 -1.69 -0.04
C PHE A 384 7.88 -0.33 0.68
N ALA A 385 8.15 0.73 -0.06
CA ALA A 385 7.83 2.07 0.41
C ALA A 385 6.37 2.40 0.06
N VAL A 386 5.58 2.81 1.08
CA VAL A 386 4.17 3.18 0.85
C VAL A 386 4.09 4.45 0.03
N TYR A 387 3.63 4.32 -1.20
CA TYR A 387 3.32 5.43 -2.06
C TYR A 387 1.83 5.44 -2.43
N VAL A 388 1.21 6.60 -2.41
CA VAL A 388 -0.18 6.79 -2.85
C VAL A 388 -0.22 8.02 -3.74
N ALA A 389 -0.47 7.81 -5.00
CA ALA A 389 -0.55 8.89 -5.98
C ALA A 389 -1.69 9.87 -5.62
N PRO A 390 -1.51 11.17 -5.80
CA PRO A 390 -2.57 12.16 -5.58
C PRO A 390 -3.85 11.86 -6.34
N ALA A 391 -3.74 11.28 -7.54
CA ALA A 391 -4.86 10.83 -8.35
C ALA A 391 -5.69 9.75 -7.65
N SER A 392 -5.04 8.82 -6.94
CA SER A 392 -5.70 7.70 -6.23
C SER A 392 -6.58 8.18 -5.07
N TYR A 393 -6.21 9.27 -4.40
CA TYR A 393 -7.09 9.92 -3.43
C TYR A 393 -8.35 10.48 -4.09
N ALA A 394 -8.21 11.16 -5.22
CA ALA A 394 -9.34 11.73 -5.97
C ALA A 394 -10.25 10.62 -6.53
N ILE A 395 -9.67 9.56 -7.10
CA ILE A 395 -10.40 8.41 -7.65
C ILE A 395 -11.17 7.69 -6.54
N SER A 396 -10.53 7.40 -5.40
CA SER A 396 -11.18 6.73 -4.26
C SER A 396 -12.33 7.55 -3.70
N ALA A 397 -12.16 8.85 -3.55
CA ALA A 397 -13.22 9.77 -3.13
C ALA A 397 -14.37 9.80 -4.16
N GLY A 398 -14.04 9.90 -5.45
CA GLY A 398 -15.01 9.93 -6.54
C GLY A 398 -15.80 8.63 -6.67
N LEU A 399 -15.15 7.47 -6.53
CA LEU A 399 -15.82 6.16 -6.54
C LEU A 399 -16.77 6.02 -5.35
N THR A 400 -16.32 6.33 -4.13
CA THR A 400 -17.17 6.27 -2.94
C THR A 400 -18.38 7.19 -3.08
N PHE A 401 -18.17 8.41 -3.57
CA PHE A 401 -19.23 9.37 -3.82
C PHE A 401 -20.22 8.89 -4.89
N SER A 402 -19.72 8.31 -5.98
CA SER A 402 -20.53 7.73 -7.06
C SER A 402 -21.37 6.55 -6.56
N PHE A 403 -20.80 5.66 -5.75
CA PHE A 403 -21.55 4.58 -5.11
C PHE A 403 -22.64 5.11 -4.17
N ALA A 404 -22.35 6.13 -3.39
CA ALA A 404 -23.36 6.75 -2.53
C ALA A 404 -24.50 7.38 -3.33
N LEU A 405 -24.21 8.03 -4.47
CA LEU A 405 -25.24 8.54 -5.37
C LEU A 405 -26.09 7.42 -5.97
N LEU A 406 -25.44 6.35 -6.42
CA LEU A 406 -26.12 5.20 -7.01
C LEU A 406 -27.02 4.50 -5.99
N VAL A 407 -26.54 4.33 -4.76
CA VAL A 407 -27.32 3.79 -3.64
C VAL A 407 -28.51 4.71 -3.32
N ASN A 408 -28.33 6.03 -3.30
CA ASN A 408 -29.45 6.97 -3.10
C ASN A 408 -30.50 6.83 -4.19
N LEU A 409 -30.11 6.66 -5.45
CA LEU A 409 -31.05 6.44 -6.56
C LEU A 409 -31.84 5.14 -6.41
N LEU A 410 -31.17 4.05 -6.02
CA LEU A 410 -31.81 2.76 -5.77
C LEU A 410 -32.78 2.84 -4.57
N THR A 411 -32.38 3.53 -3.54
CA THR A 411 -33.12 3.64 -2.27
C THR A 411 -34.35 4.55 -2.41
N ASN A 412 -34.33 5.52 -3.33
CA ASN A 412 -35.50 6.34 -3.66
C ASN A 412 -36.70 5.50 -4.11
N ARG A 413 -36.46 4.35 -4.80
CA ARG A 413 -37.54 3.42 -5.16
C ARG A 413 -38.18 2.75 -3.93
N THR A 414 -37.38 2.47 -2.92
CA THR A 414 -37.86 1.90 -1.64
C THR A 414 -38.66 2.93 -0.85
N LEU A 415 -38.26 4.20 -0.84
CA LEU A 415 -38.97 5.30 -0.21
C LEU A 415 -40.39 5.53 -0.80
N ASN A 416 -40.56 5.31 -2.11
CA ASN A 416 -41.87 5.44 -2.76
C ASN A 416 -42.85 4.32 -2.38
N ARG A 417 -42.35 3.16 -1.94
CA ARG A 417 -43.16 1.99 -1.58
C ARG A 417 -43.58 1.97 -0.11
N ILE A 418 -43.23 2.99 0.67
CA ILE A 418 -43.65 3.07 2.08
C ILE A 418 -45.15 3.33 2.15
N ASP A 419 -45.92 2.35 2.67
CA ASP A 419 -47.34 2.50 2.94
C ASP A 419 -47.52 3.32 4.24
N MET A 420 -48.11 4.51 4.08
CA MET A 420 -48.38 5.44 5.17
C MET A 420 -49.37 4.89 6.22
N VAL A 421 -50.33 4.10 5.74
CA VAL A 421 -51.41 3.57 6.61
C VAL A 421 -50.88 2.43 7.49
N GLU A 422 -50.10 1.53 6.91
CA GLU A 422 -49.50 0.39 7.62
C GLU A 422 -48.45 0.86 8.63
N ALA A 423 -47.61 1.84 8.25
CA ALA A 423 -46.58 2.39 9.12
C ALA A 423 -47.12 3.14 10.35
N LEU A 424 -48.34 3.63 10.29
CA LEU A 424 -49.00 4.32 11.41
C LEU A 424 -49.90 3.38 12.22
N LYS A 425 -50.47 2.33 11.62
CA LYS A 425 -51.32 1.32 12.28
C LYS A 425 -50.55 0.36 13.19
N SER A 426 -49.27 0.20 13.06
CA SER A 426 -48.44 -0.72 13.87
C SER A 426 -48.26 -0.30 15.33
N VAL A 427 -49.21 0.45 15.91
CA VAL A 427 -49.24 0.96 17.30
C VAL A 427 -50.46 0.47 18.08
N GLU A 428 -51.37 -0.22 17.44
CA GLU A 428 -52.42 -0.99 18.13
C GLU A 428 -51.99 -2.47 18.13
#